data_bee2eb55cdc8531a855fed08feb1e39e
#
_entry.id   bee2eb55cdc8531a855fed08feb1e39e
#
_cell.length_a   1.000
_cell.length_b   1.000
_cell.length_c   1.000
_cell.angle_alpha   90.00
_cell.angle_beta   90.00
_cell.angle_gamma   90.00
#
_symmetry.space_group_name_H-M   'P 1'
#
loop_
_entity.id
_entity.type
_entity.pdbx_description
1 polymer ?
#
loop_
_entity_poly.entity_id
_entity_poly.type
_entity_poly.pdbx_seq_one_letter_code
_entity_poly.pdbx_strand_id
1 'polypeptide(L)'
;MIARRWHGRVPGAKAEDYLRLMVDVGLADYRSTAGNRGAWCLHRREGDVVHVEMFTLWDDLGAIRRFAGDDLLKAKYYDFDADYLLELEPEVTHFDVIES
;
A
#
# COMPACT_ATOMS: atom_id res chain seq x y z
N MET A 1 -13.87 0.80 11.92
CA MET A 1 -13.16 0.89 10.62
C MET A 1 -11.67 1.09 10.87
N ILE A 2 -10.83 0.44 10.07
CA ILE A 2 -9.39 0.48 10.24
C ILE A 2 -8.76 1.05 8.97
N ALA A 3 -7.78 1.95 9.11
CA ALA A 3 -6.93 2.40 8.03
C ALA A 3 -5.60 1.63 8.07
N ARG A 4 -5.10 1.26 6.90
CA ARG A 4 -3.82 0.59 6.73
C ARG A 4 -2.95 1.45 5.82
N ARG A 5 -1.71 1.72 6.24
CA ARG A 5 -0.75 2.50 5.46
C ARG A 5 0.48 1.66 5.16
N TRP A 6 0.74 1.45 3.89
CA TRP A 6 1.98 0.88 3.37
C TRP A 6 2.84 2.02 2.82
N HIS A 7 4.14 1.93 2.99
CA HIS A 7 5.08 2.94 2.51
C HIS A 7 6.26 2.28 1.80
N GLY A 8 6.70 2.93 0.72
CA GLY A 8 7.90 2.56 0.00
C GLY A 8 8.56 3.77 -0.64
N ARG A 9 9.81 3.63 -1.05
CA ARG A 9 10.55 4.68 -1.74
C ARG A 9 11.10 4.12 -3.04
N VAL A 10 11.02 4.91 -4.11
CA VAL A 10 11.57 4.54 -5.41
C VAL A 10 12.45 5.65 -5.93
N PRO A 11 13.49 5.33 -6.76
CA PRO A 11 14.23 6.37 -7.47
C PRO A 11 13.28 7.19 -8.34
N GLY A 12 13.48 8.50 -8.40
CA GLY A 12 12.65 9.38 -9.20
C GLY A 12 12.55 8.96 -10.66
N ALA A 13 13.63 8.43 -11.22
CA ALA A 13 13.67 7.96 -12.61
C ALA A 13 12.75 6.76 -12.88
N LYS A 14 12.37 6.01 -11.83
CA LYS A 14 11.50 4.83 -11.94
C LYS A 14 10.08 5.10 -11.44
N ALA A 15 9.81 6.30 -10.93
CA ALA A 15 8.55 6.59 -10.24
C ALA A 15 7.34 6.47 -11.15
N GLU A 16 7.41 6.97 -12.37
CA GLU A 16 6.27 6.95 -13.30
C GLU A 16 5.81 5.52 -13.57
N ASP A 17 6.75 4.63 -13.89
CA ASP A 17 6.42 3.23 -14.15
C ASP A 17 5.89 2.53 -12.91
N TYR A 18 6.49 2.81 -11.75
CA TYR A 18 6.06 2.21 -10.50
C TYR A 18 4.66 2.65 -10.10
N LEU A 19 4.34 3.94 -10.25
CA LEU A 19 3.01 4.46 -9.94
C LEU A 19 1.94 3.83 -10.85
N ARG A 20 2.27 3.58 -12.10
CA ARG A 20 1.36 2.89 -13.01
C ARG A 20 1.08 1.46 -12.53
N LEU A 21 2.11 0.74 -12.07
CA LEU A 21 1.94 -0.60 -11.49
C LEU A 21 1.10 -0.54 -10.21
N MET A 22 1.29 0.49 -9.37
CA MET A 22 0.48 0.66 -8.16
C MET A 22 -0.99 0.86 -8.48
N VAL A 23 -1.31 1.57 -9.56
CA VAL A 23 -2.70 1.75 -10.01
C VAL A 23 -3.24 0.45 -10.61
N ASP A 24 -2.52 -0.14 -11.56
CA ASP A 24 -3.01 -1.27 -12.34
C ASP A 24 -3.08 -2.58 -11.54
N VAL A 25 -2.15 -2.79 -10.62
CA VAL A 25 -2.06 -4.01 -9.83
C VAL A 25 -2.43 -3.76 -8.36
N GLY A 26 -1.75 -2.81 -7.72
CA GLY A 26 -1.93 -2.56 -6.29
C GLY A 26 -3.35 -2.15 -5.92
N LEU A 27 -3.85 -1.07 -6.50
CA LEU A 27 -5.20 -0.58 -6.19
C LEU A 27 -6.27 -1.59 -6.58
N ALA A 28 -6.09 -2.30 -7.69
CA ALA A 28 -7.02 -3.33 -8.12
C ALA A 28 -7.10 -4.49 -7.10
N ASP A 29 -5.96 -4.91 -6.57
CA ASP A 29 -5.89 -5.98 -5.57
C ASP A 29 -6.65 -5.57 -4.29
N TYR A 30 -6.42 -4.36 -3.78
CA TYR A 30 -7.16 -3.86 -2.62
C TYR A 30 -8.66 -3.86 -2.86
N ARG A 31 -9.09 -3.28 -3.99
CA ARG A 31 -10.50 -3.13 -4.31
C ARG A 31 -11.22 -4.46 -4.51
N SER A 32 -10.51 -5.49 -4.93
CA SER A 32 -11.08 -6.82 -5.14
C SER A 32 -11.26 -7.61 -3.86
N THR A 33 -10.73 -7.12 -2.73
CA THR A 33 -10.80 -7.82 -1.45
C THR A 33 -12.08 -7.43 -0.71
N ALA A 34 -12.86 -8.43 -0.30
CA ALA A 34 -14.09 -8.20 0.46
C ALA A 34 -13.79 -7.48 1.78
N GLY A 35 -14.54 -6.43 2.08
CA GLY A 35 -14.35 -5.61 3.27
C GLY A 35 -13.43 -4.41 3.07
N ASN A 36 -12.82 -4.24 1.88
CA ASN A 36 -12.12 -3.01 1.53
C ASN A 36 -13.14 -1.90 1.27
N ARG A 37 -12.94 -0.75 1.90
CA ARG A 37 -13.84 0.41 1.81
C ARG A 37 -13.25 1.56 1.00
N GLY A 38 -12.06 1.41 0.48
CA GLY A 38 -11.40 2.40 -0.34
C GLY A 38 -9.90 2.21 -0.36
N ALA A 39 -9.27 2.66 -1.43
CA ALA A 39 -7.83 2.55 -1.62
C ALA A 39 -7.33 3.76 -2.41
N TRP A 40 -6.24 4.35 -1.93
CA TRP A 40 -5.60 5.50 -2.58
C TRP A 40 -4.10 5.28 -2.63
N CYS A 41 -3.51 5.68 -3.74
CA CYS A 41 -2.06 5.73 -3.89
C CYS A 41 -1.63 7.19 -3.72
N LEU A 42 -0.85 7.46 -2.69
CA LEU A 42 -0.30 8.78 -2.40
C LEU A 42 1.17 8.80 -2.79
N HIS A 43 1.63 9.89 -3.35
CA HIS A 43 3.05 10.01 -3.67
C HIS A 43 3.53 11.44 -3.52
N ARG A 44 4.80 11.59 -3.17
CA ARG A 44 5.47 12.89 -3.10
C ARG A 44 6.94 12.74 -3.45
N ARG A 45 7.49 13.75 -4.09
CA ARG A 45 8.93 13.78 -4.41
C ARG A 45 9.71 14.43 -3.28
N GLU A 46 10.84 13.84 -2.95
CA GLU A 46 11.82 14.39 -2.03
C GLU A 46 13.21 14.19 -2.64
N GLY A 47 13.78 15.27 -3.21
CA GLY A 47 15.04 15.18 -3.96
C GLY A 47 14.91 14.23 -5.15
N ASP A 48 15.79 13.24 -5.22
CA ASP A 48 15.81 12.24 -6.29
C ASP A 48 14.95 11.01 -5.99
N VAL A 49 14.22 11.04 -4.90
CA VAL A 49 13.41 9.92 -4.42
C VAL A 49 11.94 10.31 -4.44
N VAL A 50 11.07 9.36 -4.77
CA VAL A 50 9.63 9.50 -4.65
C VAL A 50 9.15 8.55 -3.56
N HIS A 51 8.46 9.10 -2.57
CA HIS A 51 7.76 8.34 -1.56
C HIS A 51 6.41 7.92 -2.10
N VAL A 52 6.04 6.66 -1.89
CA VAL A 52 4.76 6.11 -2.31
C VAL A 52 4.09 5.50 -1.08
N GLU A 53 2.83 5.86 -0.85
CA GLU A 53 2.04 5.28 0.22
C GLU A 53 0.74 4.72 -0.35
N MET A 54 0.40 3.51 0.10
CA MET A 54 -0.92 2.96 -0.19
C MET A 54 -1.75 3.11 1.07
N PHE A 55 -2.76 3.96 0.99
CA PHE A 55 -3.67 4.23 2.10
C PHE A 55 -5.00 3.54 1.82
N THR A 56 -5.41 2.65 2.72
CA THR A 56 -6.59 1.82 2.52
C THR A 56 -7.49 1.80 3.75
N LEU A 57 -8.78 1.69 3.53
CA LEU A 57 -9.79 1.61 4.58
C LEU A 57 -10.47 0.24 4.55
N TRP A 58 -10.73 -0.31 5.73
CA TRP A 58 -11.23 -1.66 5.92
C TRP A 58 -12.32 -1.73 6.98
N ASP A 59 -13.28 -2.64 6.80
CA ASP A 59 -14.34 -2.85 7.78
C ASP A 59 -13.78 -3.27 9.14
N ASP A 60 -12.84 -4.21 9.14
CA ASP A 60 -12.28 -4.81 10.35
C ASP A 60 -10.96 -5.55 10.03
N LEU A 61 -10.35 -6.14 11.05
CA LEU A 61 -9.12 -6.92 10.91
C LEU A 61 -9.31 -8.17 10.05
N GLY A 62 -10.50 -8.77 10.08
CA GLY A 62 -10.81 -9.93 9.24
C GLY A 62 -10.73 -9.63 7.77
N ALA A 63 -11.17 -8.43 7.37
CA ALA A 63 -11.06 -7.97 5.98
C ALA A 63 -9.59 -7.79 5.57
N ILE A 64 -8.77 -7.21 6.46
CA ILE A 64 -7.34 -7.06 6.22
C ILE A 64 -6.67 -8.43 6.07
N ARG A 65 -7.08 -9.42 6.87
CA ARG A 65 -6.54 -10.78 6.77
C ARG A 65 -6.78 -11.39 5.40
N ARG A 66 -7.92 -11.13 4.77
CA ARG A 66 -8.21 -11.60 3.42
C ARG A 66 -7.22 -11.08 2.39
N PHE A 67 -6.72 -9.86 2.61
CA PHE A 67 -5.72 -9.23 1.73
C PHE A 67 -4.30 -9.64 2.09
N ALA A 68 -3.94 -9.53 3.36
CA ALA A 68 -2.55 -9.58 3.82
C ALA A 68 -2.11 -10.95 4.37
N GLY A 69 -3.05 -11.84 4.67
CA GLY A 69 -2.76 -13.11 5.34
C GLY A 69 -2.81 -12.96 6.86
N ASP A 70 -2.36 -13.99 7.57
CA ASP A 70 -2.51 -14.06 9.03
C ASP A 70 -1.65 -13.05 9.80
N ASP A 71 -0.48 -12.69 9.27
CA ASP A 71 0.37 -11.67 9.88
C ASP A 71 -0.08 -10.28 9.37
N LEU A 72 -1.01 -9.67 10.10
CA LEU A 72 -1.70 -8.46 9.65
C LEU A 72 -0.78 -7.24 9.48
N LEU A 73 0.31 -7.17 10.22
CA LEU A 73 1.24 -6.03 10.14
C LEU A 73 2.31 -6.23 9.08
N LYS A 74 2.42 -7.43 8.52
CA LYS A 74 3.41 -7.71 7.50
C LYS A 74 3.03 -7.01 6.20
N ALA A 75 3.99 -6.31 5.60
CA ALA A 75 3.80 -5.69 4.29
C ALA A 75 3.66 -6.77 3.21
N LYS A 76 2.73 -6.55 2.29
CA LYS A 76 2.53 -7.42 1.13
C LYS A 76 3.29 -6.84 -0.06
N TYR A 77 4.14 -7.64 -0.67
CA TYR A 77 4.91 -7.24 -1.85
C TYR A 77 4.53 -8.08 -3.06
N TYR A 78 4.70 -7.48 -4.23
CA TYR A 78 4.54 -8.15 -5.53
C TYR A 78 5.92 -8.44 -6.11
N ASP A 79 5.99 -9.36 -7.06
CA ASP A 79 7.27 -9.77 -7.64
C ASP A 79 8.04 -8.61 -8.26
N PHE A 80 7.35 -7.62 -8.82
CA PHE A 80 8.01 -6.46 -9.43
C PHE A 80 8.58 -5.46 -8.42
N ASP A 81 8.14 -5.48 -7.16
CA ASP A 81 8.54 -4.47 -6.17
C ASP A 81 10.06 -4.38 -6.00
N ALA A 82 10.74 -5.51 -6.00
CA ALA A 82 12.19 -5.56 -5.82
C ALA A 82 12.97 -4.81 -6.91
N ASP A 83 12.39 -4.66 -8.10
CA ASP A 83 13.02 -3.96 -9.22
C ASP A 83 12.92 -2.44 -9.09
N TYR A 84 12.07 -1.93 -8.22
CA TYR A 84 11.78 -0.50 -8.07
C TYR A 84 12.14 0.05 -6.71
N LEU A 85 11.74 -0.64 -5.64
CA LEU A 85 11.87 -0.14 -4.27
C LEU A 85 13.32 -0.10 -3.81
N LEU A 86 13.69 1.01 -3.15
CA LEU A 86 15.02 1.17 -2.56
C LEU A 86 15.21 0.24 -1.37
N GLU A 87 14.15 -0.05 -0.63
CA GLU A 87 14.10 -1.02 0.45
C GLU A 87 12.73 -1.67 0.52
N LEU A 88 12.66 -2.84 1.13
CA LEU A 88 11.40 -3.52 1.40
C LEU A 88 11.11 -3.42 2.90
N GLU A 89 10.33 -2.41 3.30
CA GLU A 89 9.95 -2.23 4.70
C GLU A 89 9.11 -3.45 5.12
N PRO A 90 9.43 -4.07 6.26
CA PRO A 90 8.78 -5.35 6.60
C PRO A 90 7.34 -5.21 7.07
N GLU A 91 6.98 -4.05 7.61
CA GLU A 91 5.68 -3.85 8.26
C GLU A 91 4.94 -2.65 7.73
N VAL A 92 3.62 -2.67 7.93
CA VAL A 92 2.72 -1.56 7.67
C VAL A 92 2.22 -0.99 8.99
N THR A 93 1.48 0.13 8.94
CA THR A 93 0.89 0.76 10.11
C THR A 93 -0.63 0.70 10.01
N HIS A 94 -1.30 0.35 11.11
CA HIS A 94 -2.75 0.39 11.21
C HIS A 94 -3.18 1.55 12.10
N PHE A 95 -4.33 2.12 11.79
CA PHE A 95 -4.95 3.20 12.56
C PHE A 95 -6.42 2.86 12.78
N ASP A 96 -6.92 3.15 13.97
CA ASP A 96 -8.36 3.16 14.20
C ASP A 96 -8.93 4.47 13.64
N VAL A 97 -10.02 4.37 12.89
CA VAL A 97 -10.60 5.53 12.23
C VAL A 97 -11.81 6.01 13.02
N ILE A 98 -11.84 7.30 13.32
CA ILE A 98 -13.00 7.97 13.90
C ILE A 98 -13.66 8.76 12.77
N GLU A 99 -14.91 8.41 12.48
CA GLU A 99 -15.69 9.10 11.45
C GLU A 99 -16.49 10.25 12.07
N SER A 100 -16.60 11.33 11.34
CA SER A 100 -17.47 12.46 11.72
C SER A 100 -18.91 12.22 11.25
#